data_d8674df3627042f6b23f5485152604cb
#
_entry.id   d8674df3627042f6b23f5485152604cb
#
_cell.length_a   1.000
_cell.length_b   1.000
_cell.length_c   1.000
_cell.angle_alpha   90.00
_cell.angle_beta   90.00
_cell.angle_gamma   90.00
#
_symmetry.space_group_name_H-M   'P 1'
#
loop_
_entity.id
_entity.type
_entity.pdbx_description
1 polymer ?
#
loop_
_entity_poly.entity_id
_entity_poly.type
_entity_poly.pdbx_seq_one_letter_code
_entity_poly.pdbx_strand_id
1 'polypeptide(L)'
;MTHFYSLSSLVYLESLMANKKEPRHRYNLKERDMMAKRTSKTITDPKEVNFLLNITEEEGQKLSFIMDNFCPFKGKPPRFNPYDIFIVPAGAYGPEGKKNKQQFTTTVGRWVYNKVFIEQDLFDLFHYINETLNNKMFNKINVIMSHALIEDKITLDVLKKYVLKTQKFQPYCNVLCPSITEEVMMIPSQIKKKKAELFKKYEKELKENDPVTSQKIEKELLAEASKYMKDDEFMDLVNSGARLSWGNNFKNTFVFRGAVKESDPTKGGYTIIKSNFADGMSPEDYTDFANSLTGGPYARAKKTEVGGAWEKMFVRAFQHLRVLPEGTDCGTKKHLTITLTEDNIGDWMYSYVIEGNNLVEITSDNMNKYIGKTVKLRYSGLCESKEGICSKCAGHLFNRIGLNEVGLASYQICSVIKNISMKAFHDGTVKVTDIEKKYGLNKIFGTK
;
A
#
# COMPACT_ATOMS: atom_id res chain seq x y z
N MET A 1 0.34 -13.67 -4.85
CA MET A 1 -1.15 -13.66 -4.84
C MET A 1 -1.78 -12.58 -5.72
N THR A 2 -1.04 -11.71 -6.38
CA THR A 2 -1.57 -10.62 -7.22
C THR A 2 -1.79 -10.96 -8.69
N HIS A 3 -1.39 -12.16 -9.16
CA HIS A 3 -1.57 -12.57 -10.57
C HIS A 3 -2.76 -13.52 -10.82
N PHE A 4 -3.37 -14.06 -9.79
CA PHE A 4 -4.56 -14.93 -9.96
C PHE A 4 -5.89 -14.16 -10.09
N TYR A 5 -5.90 -12.87 -9.77
CA TYR A 5 -7.13 -12.08 -9.80
C TYR A 5 -7.45 -11.44 -11.17
N SER A 6 -6.50 -11.39 -12.11
CA SER A 6 -6.77 -10.80 -13.43
C SER A 6 -7.54 -11.73 -14.36
N LEU A 7 -7.36 -13.04 -14.23
CA LEU A 7 -8.05 -14.04 -15.05
C LEU A 7 -9.49 -14.33 -14.59
N SER A 8 -9.72 -14.35 -13.27
CA SER A 8 -11.08 -14.53 -12.73
C SER A 8 -11.98 -13.31 -12.96
N SER A 9 -11.41 -12.10 -12.99
CA SER A 9 -12.15 -10.87 -13.31
C SER A 9 -12.55 -10.82 -14.79
N LEU A 10 -11.71 -11.31 -15.68
CA LEU A 10 -12.01 -11.42 -17.12
C LEU A 10 -13.08 -12.47 -17.40
N VAL A 11 -13.03 -13.63 -16.76
CA VAL A 11 -14.04 -14.69 -16.90
C VAL A 11 -15.38 -14.25 -16.31
N TYR A 12 -15.38 -13.49 -15.22
CA TYR A 12 -16.61 -12.94 -14.64
C TYR A 12 -17.23 -11.83 -15.52
N LEU A 13 -16.40 -10.98 -16.12
CA LEU A 13 -16.85 -9.98 -17.11
C LEU A 13 -17.37 -10.62 -18.40
N GLU A 14 -16.74 -11.68 -18.91
CA GLU A 14 -17.24 -12.41 -20.06
C GLU A 14 -18.56 -13.12 -19.78
N SER A 15 -18.76 -13.68 -18.58
CA SER A 15 -20.04 -14.30 -18.20
C SER A 15 -21.18 -13.28 -18.04
N LEU A 16 -20.88 -12.06 -17.60
CA LEU A 16 -21.83 -10.94 -17.54
C LEU A 16 -22.14 -10.37 -18.92
N MET A 17 -21.18 -10.42 -19.86
CA MET A 17 -21.38 -9.98 -21.23
C MET A 17 -22.10 -11.00 -22.12
N ALA A 18 -22.02 -12.30 -21.81
CA ALA A 18 -22.67 -13.36 -22.59
C ALA A 18 -24.18 -13.43 -22.39
N ASN A 19 -24.74 -12.82 -21.35
CA ASN A 19 -26.17 -12.96 -21.00
C ASN A 19 -27.06 -11.75 -21.29
N LYS A 20 -26.59 -10.70 -22.00
CA LYS A 20 -27.45 -9.60 -22.40
C LYS A 20 -27.18 -9.17 -23.83
N LYS A 21 -28.08 -9.59 -24.74
CA LYS A 21 -28.33 -8.95 -26.01
C LYS A 21 -29.05 -7.61 -25.74
N GLU A 22 -28.36 -6.60 -25.30
CA GLU A 22 -28.80 -5.21 -25.41
C GLU A 22 -27.77 -4.42 -26.21
N PRO A 23 -28.22 -3.50 -27.11
CA PRO A 23 -27.33 -2.76 -27.99
C PRO A 23 -26.35 -1.95 -27.12
N ARG A 24 -25.06 -2.11 -27.40
CA ARG A 24 -23.99 -1.27 -26.82
C ARG A 24 -24.36 0.19 -27.11
N HIS A 25 -24.87 0.92 -26.15
CA HIS A 25 -24.97 2.36 -26.25
C HIS A 25 -23.55 2.91 -26.40
N ARG A 26 -23.23 3.38 -27.62
CA ARG A 26 -22.12 4.31 -27.81
C ARG A 26 -22.48 5.53 -27.00
N TYR A 27 -21.72 5.73 -25.90
CA TYR A 27 -21.78 6.97 -25.13
C TYR A 27 -21.54 8.13 -26.11
N ASN A 28 -22.49 9.03 -26.18
CA ASN A 28 -22.43 10.19 -27.07
C ASN A 28 -21.42 11.17 -26.46
N LEU A 29 -20.35 11.48 -27.18
CA LEU A 29 -19.26 12.38 -26.73
C LEU A 29 -19.75 13.74 -26.20
N LYS A 30 -20.93 14.22 -26.70
CA LYS A 30 -21.56 15.44 -26.20
C LYS A 30 -22.15 15.33 -24.78
N GLU A 31 -22.47 14.12 -24.31
CA GLU A 31 -22.93 13.90 -22.94
C GLU A 31 -21.75 13.85 -21.94
N ARG A 32 -20.53 13.59 -22.42
CA ARG A 32 -19.31 13.63 -21.63
C ARG A 32 -18.86 15.03 -21.23
N ASP A 33 -19.07 16.03 -22.07
CA ASP A 33 -18.77 17.45 -21.74
C ASP A 33 -19.53 17.94 -20.50
N MET A 34 -20.64 17.30 -20.14
CA MET A 34 -21.38 17.59 -18.90
C MET A 34 -20.82 16.85 -17.67
N MET A 35 -19.96 15.84 -17.87
CA MET A 35 -19.26 15.14 -16.76
C MET A 35 -17.89 15.75 -16.45
N ALA A 36 -17.35 16.58 -17.31
CA ALA A 36 -16.06 17.20 -17.19
C ALA A 36 -16.08 18.32 -16.14
N LYS A 37 -15.44 18.09 -15.05
CA LYS A 37 -15.05 18.91 -13.89
C LYS A 37 -15.77 18.52 -12.62
N ARG A 38 -15.31 17.42 -12.03
CA ARG A 38 -15.60 17.12 -10.63
C ARG A 38 -14.84 18.07 -9.71
N THR A 39 -15.32 19.28 -9.57
CA THR A 39 -14.92 20.11 -8.44
C THR A 39 -15.63 19.60 -7.19
N SER A 40 -14.87 19.30 -6.14
CA SER A 40 -15.47 18.99 -4.83
C SER A 40 -16.36 20.16 -4.40
N LYS A 41 -17.63 19.87 -4.10
CA LYS A 41 -18.58 20.86 -3.61
C LYS A 41 -18.71 20.80 -2.10
N THR A 42 -19.15 21.90 -1.51
CA THR A 42 -19.59 21.90 -0.12
C THR A 42 -21.09 21.58 -0.07
N ILE A 43 -21.44 20.50 0.63
CA ILE A 43 -22.83 20.06 0.81
C ILE A 43 -23.42 20.86 1.95
N THR A 44 -24.41 21.69 1.62
CA THR A 44 -25.11 22.55 2.58
C THR A 44 -26.62 22.23 2.69
N ASP A 45 -27.16 21.43 1.76
CA ASP A 45 -28.55 21.02 1.81
C ASP A 45 -28.80 20.14 3.04
N PRO A 46 -29.70 20.55 3.97
CA PRO A 46 -30.01 19.80 5.17
C PRO A 46 -30.50 18.35 4.91
N LYS A 47 -31.17 18.12 3.79
CA LYS A 47 -31.62 16.76 3.41
C LYS A 47 -30.46 15.85 3.08
N GLU A 48 -29.48 16.37 2.33
CA GLU A 48 -28.28 15.63 1.95
C GLU A 48 -27.38 15.37 3.18
N VAL A 49 -27.20 16.36 4.03
CA VAL A 49 -26.45 16.23 5.29
C VAL A 49 -27.13 15.17 6.19
N ASN A 50 -28.45 15.25 6.35
CA ASN A 50 -29.19 14.28 7.17
C ASN A 50 -29.10 12.86 6.58
N PHE A 51 -29.13 12.71 5.26
CA PHE A 51 -28.92 11.42 4.60
C PHE A 51 -27.53 10.86 4.96
N LEU A 52 -26.47 11.66 4.86
CA LEU A 52 -25.11 11.22 5.18
C LEU A 52 -24.98 10.83 6.65
N LEU A 53 -25.55 11.59 7.57
CA LEU A 53 -25.50 11.31 9.01
C LEU A 53 -26.16 9.99 9.38
N ASN A 54 -27.20 9.60 8.67
CA ASN A 54 -27.99 8.39 8.94
C ASN A 54 -27.52 7.13 8.18
N ILE A 55 -26.41 7.20 7.43
CA ILE A 55 -25.83 6.02 6.79
C ILE A 55 -25.49 4.98 7.85
N THR A 56 -26.02 3.77 7.67
CA THR A 56 -25.72 2.61 8.53
C THR A 56 -24.52 1.83 7.99
N GLU A 57 -23.88 1.06 8.86
CA GLU A 57 -22.81 0.14 8.46
C GLU A 57 -23.25 -0.81 7.36
N GLU A 58 -24.46 -1.39 7.50
CA GLU A 58 -24.99 -2.37 6.55
C GLU A 58 -25.29 -1.77 5.17
N GLU A 59 -25.90 -0.57 5.15
CA GLU A 59 -26.18 0.15 3.89
C GLU A 59 -24.89 0.54 3.17
N GLY A 60 -23.94 1.14 3.89
CA GLY A 60 -22.67 1.56 3.33
C GLY A 60 -21.82 0.42 2.74
N GLN A 61 -22.10 -0.83 3.11
CA GLN A 61 -21.44 -2.01 2.57
C GLN A 61 -22.10 -2.56 1.28
N LYS A 62 -23.26 -2.08 0.88
CA LYS A 62 -23.97 -2.58 -0.30
C LYS A 62 -23.41 -1.95 -1.57
N LEU A 63 -23.13 -2.77 -2.59
CA LEU A 63 -22.69 -2.28 -3.91
C LEU A 63 -23.73 -1.34 -4.51
N SER A 64 -25.02 -1.63 -4.35
CA SER A 64 -26.10 -0.76 -4.82
C SER A 64 -26.02 0.64 -4.20
N PHE A 65 -25.76 0.72 -2.90
CA PHE A 65 -25.57 2.01 -2.22
C PHE A 65 -24.40 2.81 -2.83
N ILE A 66 -23.29 2.15 -3.09
CA ILE A 66 -22.11 2.78 -3.71
C ILE A 66 -22.44 3.25 -5.14
N MET A 67 -23.08 2.40 -5.93
CA MET A 67 -23.45 2.75 -7.30
C MET A 67 -24.45 3.89 -7.37
N ASP A 68 -25.50 3.86 -6.54
CA ASP A 68 -26.57 4.86 -6.55
C ASP A 68 -26.10 6.26 -6.08
N ASN A 69 -25.08 6.32 -5.22
CA ASN A 69 -24.65 7.57 -4.62
C ASN A 69 -23.32 8.12 -5.18
N PHE A 70 -22.40 7.26 -5.62
CA PHE A 70 -21.04 7.66 -6.01
C PHE A 70 -20.69 7.40 -7.48
N CYS A 71 -21.54 6.68 -8.22
CA CYS A 71 -21.29 6.43 -9.64
C CYS A 71 -22.22 7.26 -10.52
N PRO A 72 -21.75 7.72 -11.70
CA PRO A 72 -22.61 8.36 -12.69
C PRO A 72 -23.57 7.32 -13.26
N PHE A 73 -24.84 7.68 -13.43
CA PHE A 73 -25.86 6.78 -13.97
C PHE A 73 -26.72 7.47 -15.03
N LYS A 74 -26.82 6.86 -16.21
CA LYS A 74 -27.66 7.33 -17.35
C LYS A 74 -27.47 8.82 -17.68
N GLY A 75 -26.20 9.28 -17.78
CA GLY A 75 -25.89 10.67 -18.09
C GLY A 75 -26.09 11.67 -16.93
N LYS A 76 -26.44 11.19 -15.73
CA LYS A 76 -26.51 12.03 -14.54
C LYS A 76 -25.22 11.92 -13.74
N PRO A 77 -24.69 13.03 -13.21
CA PRO A 77 -23.54 13.00 -12.32
C PRO A 77 -23.87 12.22 -11.05
N PRO A 78 -22.86 11.65 -10.34
CA PRO A 78 -23.07 11.02 -9.06
C PRO A 78 -23.66 12.01 -8.06
N ARG A 79 -24.47 11.52 -7.14
CA ARG A 79 -25.06 12.33 -6.06
C ARG A 79 -23.99 12.98 -5.21
N PHE A 80 -22.98 12.20 -4.85
CA PHE A 80 -21.82 12.64 -4.06
C PHE A 80 -20.51 12.30 -4.76
N ASN A 81 -19.49 13.15 -4.55
CA ASN A 81 -18.11 12.83 -4.78
C ASN A 81 -17.46 12.47 -3.42
N PRO A 82 -16.60 11.45 -3.32
CA PRO A 82 -15.87 11.16 -2.09
C PRO A 82 -15.10 12.35 -1.49
N TYR A 83 -14.74 13.33 -2.31
CA TYR A 83 -14.07 14.57 -1.89
C TYR A 83 -15.01 15.71 -1.53
N ASP A 84 -16.32 15.56 -1.74
CA ASP A 84 -17.29 16.58 -1.30
C ASP A 84 -17.16 16.80 0.20
N ILE A 85 -17.24 18.06 0.61
CA ILE A 85 -17.04 18.50 1.98
C ILE A 85 -18.39 18.81 2.61
N PHE A 86 -18.57 18.44 3.87
CA PHE A 86 -19.73 18.85 4.66
C PHE A 86 -19.37 19.07 6.12
N ILE A 87 -20.22 19.75 6.82
CA ILE A 87 -20.08 20.04 8.25
C ILE A 87 -20.94 19.04 9.02
N VAL A 88 -20.29 18.25 9.87
CA VAL A 88 -20.98 17.38 10.83
C VAL A 88 -21.37 18.21 12.05
N PRO A 89 -22.66 18.25 12.44
CA PRO A 89 -23.12 19.05 13.56
C PRO A 89 -22.62 18.51 14.90
N ALA A 90 -22.60 19.37 15.92
CA ALA A 90 -22.42 18.95 17.30
C ALA A 90 -23.52 17.95 17.71
N GLY A 91 -23.16 17.00 18.57
CA GLY A 91 -24.05 15.91 19.00
C GLY A 91 -24.02 14.66 18.11
N ALA A 92 -23.42 14.74 16.89
CA ALA A 92 -23.20 13.59 16.03
C ALA A 92 -21.89 12.86 16.38
N TYR A 93 -21.70 11.66 15.81
CA TYR A 93 -20.47 10.90 15.88
C TYR A 93 -19.27 11.70 15.29
N GLY A 94 -18.10 11.64 15.93
CA GLY A 94 -16.94 12.39 15.46
C GLY A 94 -15.66 12.16 16.28
N PRO A 95 -14.64 13.00 16.08
CA PRO A 95 -13.32 12.85 16.70
C PRO A 95 -13.30 12.84 18.24
N GLU A 96 -14.22 13.55 18.87
CA GLU A 96 -14.27 13.62 20.34
C GLU A 96 -15.13 12.53 20.98
N GLY A 97 -15.86 11.76 20.17
CA GLY A 97 -16.69 10.69 20.70
C GLY A 97 -17.95 10.36 19.87
N LYS A 98 -18.79 9.48 20.43
CA LYS A 98 -20.09 9.12 19.83
C LYS A 98 -21.05 10.31 19.74
N LYS A 99 -20.84 11.32 20.58
CA LYS A 99 -21.51 12.63 20.54
C LYS A 99 -20.46 13.72 20.62
N ASN A 100 -20.03 14.21 19.47
CA ASN A 100 -19.02 15.26 19.37
C ASN A 100 -19.53 16.57 19.99
N LYS A 101 -18.70 17.26 20.76
CA LYS A 101 -19.09 18.49 21.44
C LYS A 101 -19.21 19.66 20.47
N GLN A 102 -18.35 19.68 19.46
CA GLN A 102 -18.29 20.73 18.47
C GLN A 102 -18.59 20.19 17.07
N GLN A 103 -19.02 21.06 16.18
CA GLN A 103 -19.12 20.75 14.77
C GLN A 103 -17.72 20.60 14.17
N PHE A 104 -17.57 19.76 13.16
CA PHE A 104 -16.33 19.61 12.44
C PHE A 104 -16.55 19.37 10.94
N THR A 105 -15.53 19.68 10.16
CA THR A 105 -15.57 19.51 8.71
C THR A 105 -14.90 18.19 8.31
N THR A 106 -15.54 17.46 7.41
CA THR A 106 -15.00 16.21 6.85
C THR A 106 -15.39 16.04 5.39
N THR A 107 -14.86 15.01 4.73
CA THR A 107 -15.29 14.64 3.38
C THR A 107 -16.26 13.47 3.43
N VAL A 108 -17.12 13.38 2.41
CA VAL A 108 -18.10 12.28 2.31
C VAL A 108 -17.41 10.91 2.32
N GLY A 109 -16.29 10.76 1.62
CA GLY A 109 -15.55 9.51 1.60
C GLY A 109 -15.00 9.10 2.98
N ARG A 110 -14.43 10.04 3.75
CA ARG A 110 -13.99 9.80 5.13
C ARG A 110 -15.15 9.47 6.03
N TRP A 111 -16.27 10.18 5.88
CA TRP A 111 -17.48 9.91 6.65
C TRP A 111 -17.97 8.48 6.45
N VAL A 112 -18.20 8.08 5.19
CA VAL A 112 -18.64 6.72 4.85
C VAL A 112 -17.67 5.66 5.37
N TYR A 113 -16.35 5.90 5.23
CA TYR A 113 -15.34 4.98 5.78
C TYR A 113 -15.50 4.81 7.29
N ASN A 114 -15.60 5.89 8.05
CA ASN A 114 -15.74 5.82 9.49
C ASN A 114 -17.06 5.16 9.92
N LYS A 115 -18.15 5.46 9.23
CA LYS A 115 -19.47 4.82 9.50
C LYS A 115 -19.43 3.30 9.27
N VAL A 116 -18.73 2.86 8.22
CA VAL A 116 -18.68 1.45 7.83
C VAL A 116 -17.65 0.65 8.62
N PHE A 117 -16.49 1.23 8.89
CA PHE A 117 -15.35 0.46 9.42
C PHE A 117 -15.02 0.74 10.88
N ILE A 118 -15.32 1.94 11.39
CA ILE A 118 -14.81 2.41 12.68
C ILE A 118 -15.92 2.51 13.74
N GLU A 119 -17.05 3.13 13.42
CA GLU A 119 -18.05 3.57 14.39
C GLU A 119 -18.57 2.46 15.32
N GLN A 120 -18.79 1.24 14.80
CA GLN A 120 -19.36 0.17 15.60
C GLN A 120 -18.32 -0.64 16.37
N ASP A 121 -17.32 -1.16 15.67
CA ASP A 121 -16.44 -2.18 16.23
C ASP A 121 -15.09 -1.63 16.70
N LEU A 122 -14.65 -0.48 16.16
CA LEU A 122 -13.32 0.08 16.37
C LEU A 122 -13.35 1.50 16.97
N PHE A 123 -14.51 1.96 17.39
CA PHE A 123 -14.71 3.31 17.93
C PHE A 123 -13.75 3.62 19.09
N ASP A 124 -13.65 2.73 20.07
CA ASP A 124 -12.82 2.95 21.25
C ASP A 124 -11.32 3.00 20.94
N LEU A 125 -10.94 2.46 19.78
CA LEU A 125 -9.54 2.42 19.34
C LEU A 125 -9.15 3.63 18.48
N PHE A 126 -10.06 4.10 17.62
CA PHE A 126 -9.74 5.15 16.62
C PHE A 126 -10.61 6.40 16.74
N HIS A 127 -11.71 6.37 17.47
CA HIS A 127 -12.77 7.38 17.50
C HIS A 127 -13.23 7.74 16.07
N TYR A 128 -12.56 8.67 15.40
CA TYR A 128 -12.86 9.08 14.04
C TYR A 128 -11.59 9.42 13.27
N ILE A 129 -11.39 8.84 12.09
CA ILE A 129 -10.21 9.09 11.25
C ILE A 129 -10.54 10.18 10.22
N ASN A 130 -10.04 11.39 10.42
CA ASN A 130 -10.23 12.53 9.51
C ASN A 130 -8.98 12.85 8.68
N GLU A 131 -8.13 11.86 8.46
CA GLU A 131 -6.91 11.96 7.65
C GLU A 131 -7.11 11.30 6.27
N THR A 132 -6.20 11.54 5.33
CA THR A 132 -6.22 10.88 4.02
C THR A 132 -5.98 9.38 4.16
N LEU A 133 -6.92 8.57 3.65
CA LEU A 133 -6.88 7.11 3.70
C LEU A 133 -5.99 6.56 2.58
N ASN A 134 -4.70 6.61 2.78
CA ASN A 134 -3.68 6.05 1.89
C ASN A 134 -3.01 4.81 2.49
N ASN A 135 -2.11 4.16 1.76
CA ASN A 135 -1.38 2.98 2.25
C ASN A 135 -0.64 3.22 3.57
N LYS A 136 -0.14 4.43 3.82
CA LYS A 136 0.53 4.77 5.08
C LYS A 136 -0.46 4.75 6.24
N MET A 137 -1.66 5.30 6.04
CA MET A 137 -2.72 5.27 7.05
C MET A 137 -3.23 3.85 7.31
N PHE A 138 -3.46 3.04 6.27
CA PHE A 138 -3.84 1.63 6.45
C PHE A 138 -2.79 0.83 7.21
N ASN A 139 -1.50 1.04 6.94
CA ASN A 139 -0.44 0.41 7.72
C ASN A 139 -0.47 0.85 9.19
N LYS A 140 -0.70 2.15 9.47
CA LYS A 140 -0.86 2.67 10.84
C LYS A 140 -2.05 2.01 11.55
N ILE A 141 -3.19 1.90 10.88
CA ILE A 141 -4.38 1.22 11.41
C ILE A 141 -4.06 -0.24 11.75
N ASN A 142 -3.41 -0.97 10.84
CA ASN A 142 -3.05 -2.37 11.07
C ASN A 142 -2.10 -2.54 12.26
N VAL A 143 -1.11 -1.67 12.43
CA VAL A 143 -0.18 -1.70 13.57
C VAL A 143 -0.93 -1.46 14.87
N ILE A 144 -1.79 -0.44 14.94
CA ILE A 144 -2.59 -0.12 16.13
C ILE A 144 -3.53 -1.27 16.49
N MET A 145 -4.20 -1.88 15.49
CA MET A 145 -5.07 -3.03 15.72
C MET A 145 -4.31 -4.26 16.21
N SER A 146 -3.11 -4.50 15.69
CA SER A 146 -2.25 -5.60 16.15
C SER A 146 -1.85 -5.42 17.61
N HIS A 147 -1.44 -4.21 18.00
CA HIS A 147 -1.13 -3.91 19.41
C HIS A 147 -2.38 -4.04 20.30
N ALA A 148 -3.52 -3.53 19.85
CA ALA A 148 -4.78 -3.63 20.59
C ALA A 148 -5.25 -5.08 20.79
N LEU A 149 -4.99 -5.97 19.80
CA LEU A 149 -5.26 -7.41 19.93
C LEU A 149 -4.35 -8.05 20.99
N ILE A 150 -3.05 -7.69 20.99
CA ILE A 150 -2.08 -8.19 21.97
C ILE A 150 -2.42 -7.73 23.38
N GLU A 151 -2.95 -6.52 23.52
CA GLU A 151 -3.34 -5.92 24.79
C GLU A 151 -4.78 -6.28 25.22
N ASP A 152 -5.45 -7.20 24.53
CA ASP A 152 -6.84 -7.62 24.74
C ASP A 152 -7.88 -6.48 24.68
N LYS A 153 -7.53 -5.37 24.02
CA LYS A 153 -8.46 -4.25 23.79
C LYS A 153 -9.48 -4.54 22.70
N ILE A 154 -9.14 -5.42 21.77
CA ILE A 154 -10.04 -5.95 20.74
C ILE A 154 -9.92 -7.47 20.66
N THR A 155 -10.97 -8.13 20.19
CA THR A 155 -10.96 -9.58 19.97
C THR A 155 -10.51 -9.94 18.55
N LEU A 156 -10.09 -11.18 18.35
CA LEU A 156 -9.78 -11.71 17.03
C LEU A 156 -10.96 -11.61 16.06
N ASP A 157 -12.19 -11.73 16.56
CA ASP A 157 -13.39 -11.65 15.72
C ASP A 157 -13.63 -10.22 15.21
N VAL A 158 -13.33 -9.20 16.02
CA VAL A 158 -13.35 -7.78 15.57
C VAL A 158 -12.33 -7.57 14.46
N LEU A 159 -11.11 -8.09 14.61
CA LEU A 159 -10.08 -8.02 13.58
C LEU A 159 -10.51 -8.73 12.29
N LYS A 160 -11.04 -9.96 12.40
CA LYS A 160 -11.57 -10.72 11.25
C LYS A 160 -12.69 -9.95 10.54
N LYS A 161 -13.63 -9.39 11.29
CA LYS A 161 -14.75 -8.61 10.75
C LYS A 161 -14.23 -7.40 9.95
N TYR A 162 -13.26 -6.67 10.49
CA TYR A 162 -12.63 -5.55 9.80
C TYR A 162 -11.94 -5.99 8.48
N VAL A 163 -11.15 -7.06 8.52
CA VAL A 163 -10.47 -7.60 7.32
C VAL A 163 -11.49 -8.03 6.26
N LEU A 164 -12.54 -8.74 6.64
CA LEU A 164 -13.60 -9.17 5.72
C LEU A 164 -14.34 -7.97 5.09
N LYS A 165 -14.64 -6.92 5.89
CA LYS A 165 -15.22 -5.68 5.38
C LYS A 165 -14.29 -5.04 4.31
N THR A 166 -12.99 -4.91 4.59
CA THR A 166 -12.03 -4.31 3.64
C THR A 166 -11.90 -5.13 2.36
N GLN A 167 -11.88 -6.46 2.45
CA GLN A 167 -11.86 -7.34 1.28
C GLN A 167 -13.12 -7.22 0.43
N LYS A 168 -14.28 -7.04 1.06
CA LYS A 168 -15.56 -6.85 0.36
C LYS A 168 -15.58 -5.56 -0.48
N PHE A 169 -14.89 -4.50 -0.02
CA PHE A 169 -14.81 -3.22 -0.74
C PHE A 169 -13.80 -3.22 -1.89
N GLN A 170 -12.86 -4.14 -1.91
CA GLN A 170 -11.80 -4.17 -2.94
C GLN A 170 -12.36 -4.20 -4.38
N PRO A 171 -13.36 -5.01 -4.74
CA PRO A 171 -13.92 -5.00 -6.08
C PRO A 171 -14.64 -3.69 -6.46
N TYR A 172 -15.10 -2.91 -5.47
CA TYR A 172 -15.83 -1.66 -5.72
C TYR A 172 -14.94 -0.57 -6.32
N CYS A 173 -13.63 -0.64 -6.11
CA CYS A 173 -12.68 0.28 -6.73
C CYS A 173 -12.77 0.27 -8.26
N ASN A 174 -13.10 -0.87 -8.87
CA ASN A 174 -13.22 -0.98 -10.32
C ASN A 174 -14.43 -0.21 -10.90
N VAL A 175 -15.40 0.10 -10.05
CA VAL A 175 -16.61 0.83 -10.43
C VAL A 175 -16.46 2.33 -10.17
N LEU A 176 -15.68 2.70 -9.17
CA LEU A 176 -15.54 4.09 -8.69
C LEU A 176 -14.52 4.91 -9.48
N CYS A 177 -13.44 4.28 -9.96
CA CYS A 177 -12.33 4.99 -10.56
C CYS A 177 -11.94 4.38 -11.91
N PRO A 178 -11.99 5.14 -13.01
CA PRO A 178 -11.50 4.67 -14.30
C PRO A 178 -9.97 4.49 -14.25
N SER A 179 -9.48 3.41 -14.88
CA SER A 179 -8.05 3.15 -15.00
C SER A 179 -7.39 4.01 -16.07
N ILE A 180 -8.13 4.42 -17.07
CA ILE A 180 -7.70 5.28 -18.19
C ILE A 180 -8.91 6.12 -18.61
N THR A 181 -8.68 7.42 -18.83
CA THR A 181 -9.64 8.37 -19.36
C THR A 181 -9.23 8.80 -20.77
N GLU A 182 -10.10 9.51 -21.48
CA GLU A 182 -9.80 10.06 -22.80
C GLU A 182 -8.71 11.12 -22.71
N GLU A 183 -8.73 11.95 -21.68
CA GLU A 183 -7.74 12.98 -21.39
C GLU A 183 -6.35 12.35 -21.23
N VAL A 184 -6.24 11.22 -20.54
CA VAL A 184 -4.98 10.45 -20.42
C VAL A 184 -4.47 10.03 -21.79
N MET A 185 -5.36 9.59 -22.68
CA MET A 185 -4.97 9.16 -24.03
C MET A 185 -4.52 10.33 -24.93
N MET A 186 -4.96 11.55 -24.64
CA MET A 186 -4.57 12.76 -25.39
C MET A 186 -3.23 13.35 -24.96
N ILE A 187 -2.66 12.93 -23.82
CA ILE A 187 -1.40 13.49 -23.28
C ILE A 187 -0.23 13.44 -24.27
N PRO A 188 0.02 12.36 -25.03
CA PRO A 188 1.15 12.34 -25.97
C PRO A 188 1.10 13.51 -26.95
N SER A 189 -0.06 13.85 -27.49
CA SER A 189 -0.21 14.99 -28.39
C SER A 189 -0.05 16.33 -27.67
N GLN A 190 -0.57 16.48 -26.46
CA GLN A 190 -0.48 17.69 -25.65
C GLN A 190 0.96 18.03 -25.26
N ILE A 191 1.76 17.05 -24.87
CA ILE A 191 3.17 17.25 -24.47
C ILE A 191 4.16 17.21 -25.64
N LYS A 192 3.71 16.89 -26.87
CA LYS A 192 4.57 16.67 -28.05
C LYS A 192 5.56 17.80 -28.30
N LYS A 193 5.10 19.05 -28.22
CA LYS A 193 5.94 20.22 -28.44
C LYS A 193 7.02 20.33 -27.36
N LYS A 194 6.65 20.18 -26.10
CA LYS A 194 7.59 20.22 -24.97
C LYS A 194 8.61 19.10 -25.02
N LYS A 195 8.17 17.90 -25.43
CA LYS A 195 9.05 16.73 -25.62
C LYS A 195 10.11 17.01 -26.69
N ALA A 196 9.71 17.58 -27.83
CA ALA A 196 10.63 17.94 -28.91
C ALA A 196 11.65 19.01 -28.47
N GLU A 197 11.20 20.04 -27.75
CA GLU A 197 12.07 21.08 -27.19
C GLU A 197 13.13 20.50 -26.26
N LEU A 198 12.73 19.62 -25.34
CA LEU A 198 13.65 19.00 -24.37
C LEU A 198 14.62 18.05 -25.06
N PHE A 199 14.16 17.24 -26.01
CA PHE A 199 15.04 16.34 -26.76
C PHE A 199 16.07 17.09 -27.61
N LYS A 200 15.71 18.22 -28.16
CA LYS A 200 16.64 19.11 -28.87
C LYS A 200 17.64 19.77 -27.91
N LYS A 201 17.16 20.25 -26.78
CA LYS A 201 17.99 20.92 -25.75
C LYS A 201 19.08 19.99 -25.20
N TYR A 202 18.75 18.73 -24.99
CA TYR A 202 19.64 17.73 -24.38
C TYR A 202 20.08 16.66 -25.39
N GLU A 203 20.21 17.03 -26.67
CA GLU A 203 20.51 16.08 -27.75
C GLU A 203 21.83 15.34 -27.55
N LYS A 204 22.86 16.05 -27.06
CA LYS A 204 24.19 15.49 -26.83
C LYS A 204 24.15 14.43 -25.72
N GLU A 205 23.61 14.75 -24.59
CA GLU A 205 23.53 13.87 -23.43
C GLU A 205 22.66 12.65 -23.72
N LEU A 206 21.59 12.83 -24.51
CA LEU A 206 20.72 11.72 -24.95
C LEU A 206 21.48 10.77 -25.93
N LYS A 207 22.40 11.27 -26.76
CA LYS A 207 23.26 10.45 -27.61
C LYS A 207 24.33 9.70 -26.81
N GLU A 208 24.78 10.29 -25.69
CA GLU A 208 25.71 9.67 -24.75
C GLU A 208 25.05 8.72 -23.77
N ASN A 209 23.73 8.50 -23.90
CA ASN A 209 22.92 7.64 -23.02
C ASN A 209 22.98 8.03 -21.53
N ASP A 210 23.02 9.34 -21.22
CA ASP A 210 23.08 9.82 -19.84
C ASP A 210 21.74 9.58 -19.11
N PRO A 211 21.70 8.67 -18.11
CA PRO A 211 20.48 8.36 -17.38
C PRO A 211 20.01 9.50 -16.47
N VAL A 212 20.92 10.41 -16.07
CA VAL A 212 20.58 11.56 -15.21
C VAL A 212 19.76 12.56 -16.01
N THR A 213 20.20 12.89 -17.20
CA THR A 213 19.47 13.78 -18.12
C THR A 213 18.16 13.16 -18.54
N SER A 214 18.12 11.84 -18.80
CA SER A 214 16.85 11.14 -19.08
C SER A 214 15.83 11.32 -17.96
N GLN A 215 16.23 11.17 -16.69
CA GLN A 215 15.34 11.40 -15.55
C GLN A 215 14.89 12.86 -15.41
N LYS A 216 15.76 13.81 -15.73
CA LYS A 216 15.41 15.23 -15.70
C LYS A 216 14.31 15.54 -16.72
N ILE A 217 14.48 15.06 -17.96
CA ILE A 217 13.48 15.17 -19.02
C ILE A 217 12.17 14.52 -18.59
N GLU A 218 12.24 13.32 -18.02
CA GLU A 218 11.07 12.60 -17.50
C GLU A 218 10.29 13.44 -16.49
N LYS A 219 10.97 14.02 -15.50
CA LYS A 219 10.33 14.86 -14.48
C LYS A 219 9.66 16.10 -15.08
N GLU A 220 10.32 16.75 -16.03
CA GLU A 220 9.78 17.94 -16.70
C GLU A 220 8.53 17.57 -17.53
N LEU A 221 8.56 16.47 -18.27
CA LEU A 221 7.41 16.02 -19.07
C LEU A 221 6.24 15.54 -18.20
N LEU A 222 6.52 14.85 -17.09
CA LEU A 222 5.46 14.45 -16.15
C LEU A 222 4.84 15.66 -15.46
N ALA A 223 5.64 16.67 -15.11
CA ALA A 223 5.12 17.92 -14.56
C ALA A 223 4.26 18.69 -15.58
N GLU A 224 4.64 18.68 -16.84
CA GLU A 224 3.83 19.26 -17.92
C GLU A 224 2.51 18.50 -18.10
N ALA A 225 2.58 17.18 -18.21
CA ALA A 225 1.41 16.32 -18.35
C ALA A 225 0.43 16.48 -17.17
N SER A 226 0.93 16.64 -15.94
CA SER A 226 0.10 16.85 -14.74
C SER A 226 -0.78 18.08 -14.83
N LYS A 227 -0.40 19.11 -15.61
CA LYS A 227 -1.22 20.31 -15.77
C LYS A 227 -2.51 20.02 -16.54
N TYR A 228 -2.44 19.13 -17.54
CA TYR A 228 -3.58 18.71 -18.33
C TYR A 228 -4.50 17.73 -17.58
N MET A 229 -3.93 17.02 -16.58
CA MET A 229 -4.62 15.99 -15.82
C MET A 229 -5.20 16.46 -14.49
N LYS A 230 -5.07 17.77 -14.15
CA LYS A 230 -5.36 18.28 -12.82
C LYS A 230 -6.77 17.95 -12.32
N ASP A 231 -7.76 18.03 -13.20
CA ASP A 231 -9.18 17.84 -12.87
C ASP A 231 -9.74 16.51 -13.44
N ASP A 232 -8.87 15.61 -13.89
CA ASP A 232 -9.24 14.32 -14.47
C ASP A 232 -9.51 13.26 -13.39
N GLU A 233 -10.50 12.40 -13.63
CA GLU A 233 -10.89 11.32 -12.70
C GLU A 233 -9.77 10.30 -12.45
N PHE A 234 -8.86 10.11 -13.41
CA PHE A 234 -7.67 9.29 -13.23
C PHE A 234 -6.81 9.75 -12.05
N MET A 235 -6.76 11.07 -11.83
CA MET A 235 -5.99 11.64 -10.71
C MET A 235 -6.58 11.30 -9.34
N ASP A 236 -7.85 10.88 -9.26
CA ASP A 236 -8.43 10.41 -8.00
C ASP A 236 -7.70 9.18 -7.47
N LEU A 237 -7.28 8.26 -8.34
CA LEU A 237 -6.46 7.10 -7.96
C LEU A 237 -5.07 7.50 -7.43
N VAL A 238 -4.51 8.56 -7.99
CA VAL A 238 -3.20 9.08 -7.60
C VAL A 238 -3.29 9.87 -6.30
N ASN A 239 -4.26 10.78 -6.21
CA ASN A 239 -4.45 11.67 -5.07
C ASN A 239 -4.92 10.93 -3.81
N SER A 240 -5.69 9.86 -3.98
CA SER A 240 -6.09 8.98 -2.87
C SER A 240 -4.93 8.15 -2.32
N GLY A 241 -3.80 8.04 -3.05
CA GLY A 241 -2.70 7.16 -2.70
C GLY A 241 -3.01 5.66 -2.90
N ALA A 242 -4.12 5.32 -3.57
CA ALA A 242 -4.50 3.94 -3.89
C ALA A 242 -3.54 3.31 -4.91
N ARG A 243 -2.98 4.11 -5.82
CA ARG A 243 -1.91 3.72 -6.73
C ARG A 243 -0.62 4.46 -6.44
N LEU A 244 0.49 3.76 -6.58
CA LEU A 244 1.82 4.16 -6.07
C LEU A 244 2.37 5.46 -6.65
N SER A 245 2.26 5.70 -7.92
CA SER A 245 2.58 6.98 -8.54
C SER A 245 2.03 7.01 -9.95
N TRP A 246 1.54 8.12 -10.32
CA TRP A 246 1.10 8.33 -11.68
C TRP A 246 2.23 8.19 -12.71
N GLY A 247 3.44 8.60 -12.35
CA GLY A 247 4.62 8.47 -13.20
C GLY A 247 4.93 7.03 -13.60
N ASN A 248 4.88 6.07 -12.68
CA ASN A 248 5.21 4.67 -12.99
C ASN A 248 4.20 4.00 -13.94
N ASN A 249 2.92 4.31 -13.81
CA ASN A 249 1.87 3.71 -14.63
C ASN A 249 1.68 4.42 -15.97
N PHE A 250 2.05 5.68 -16.02
CA PHE A 250 1.72 6.60 -17.10
C PHE A 250 2.91 6.84 -18.03
N LYS A 251 4.12 6.96 -17.49
CA LYS A 251 5.33 7.37 -18.20
C LYS A 251 5.63 6.54 -19.44
N ASN A 252 5.73 5.24 -19.26
CA ASN A 252 6.13 4.33 -20.35
C ASN A 252 5.11 4.28 -21.48
N THR A 253 3.85 4.45 -21.14
CA THR A 253 2.77 4.38 -22.11
C THR A 253 2.59 5.68 -22.88
N PHE A 254 2.65 6.82 -22.21
CA PHE A 254 2.22 8.08 -22.81
C PHE A 254 3.31 9.15 -22.90
N VAL A 255 4.44 9.02 -22.19
CA VAL A 255 5.51 10.03 -22.20
C VAL A 255 6.71 9.55 -22.99
N PHE A 256 7.55 8.75 -22.41
CA PHE A 256 8.64 8.01 -23.06
C PHE A 256 9.20 6.93 -22.14
N ARG A 257 9.83 5.91 -22.72
CA ARG A 257 10.37 4.80 -21.95
C ARG A 257 11.54 5.23 -21.06
N GLY A 258 12.43 6.08 -21.60
CA GLY A 258 13.59 6.60 -20.89
C GLY A 258 14.72 5.60 -20.76
N ALA A 259 15.58 5.79 -19.76
CA ALA A 259 16.76 4.96 -19.55
C ALA A 259 16.37 3.52 -19.18
N VAL A 260 16.83 2.56 -19.96
CA VAL A 260 16.78 1.13 -19.70
C VAL A 260 18.20 0.59 -19.55
N LYS A 261 18.35 -0.47 -18.77
CA LYS A 261 19.65 -1.11 -18.62
C LYS A 261 20.08 -1.72 -19.95
N GLU A 262 21.36 -1.52 -20.32
CA GLU A 262 21.95 -2.14 -21.51
C GLU A 262 21.70 -3.66 -21.51
N SER A 263 21.29 -4.19 -22.65
CA SER A 263 20.94 -5.60 -22.80
C SER A 263 22.18 -6.51 -22.77
N ASP A 264 23.30 -6.01 -23.26
CA ASP A 264 24.57 -6.72 -23.21
C ASP A 264 25.22 -6.54 -21.82
N PRO A 265 25.26 -7.60 -20.98
CA PRO A 265 25.81 -7.50 -19.64
C PRO A 265 27.31 -7.19 -19.61
N THR A 266 28.01 -7.36 -20.75
CA THR A 266 29.46 -7.11 -20.85
C THR A 266 29.77 -5.63 -21.05
N LYS A 267 28.84 -4.88 -21.64
CA LYS A 267 29.01 -3.45 -21.89
C LYS A 267 28.71 -2.58 -20.69
N GLY A 268 27.73 -3.02 -19.88
CA GLY A 268 27.23 -2.21 -18.77
C GLY A 268 26.59 -0.90 -19.25
N GLY A 269 26.00 -0.14 -18.30
CA GLY A 269 25.42 1.17 -18.64
C GLY A 269 23.94 1.14 -18.98
N TYR A 270 23.50 2.15 -19.73
CA TYR A 270 22.10 2.37 -20.06
C TYR A 270 21.94 2.78 -21.52
N THR A 271 20.80 2.40 -22.11
CA THR A 271 20.32 2.91 -23.40
C THR A 271 19.09 3.77 -23.15
N ILE A 272 18.94 4.89 -23.84
CA ILE A 272 17.78 5.77 -23.71
C ILE A 272 16.83 5.56 -24.86
N ILE A 273 15.67 4.98 -24.55
CA ILE A 273 14.57 4.76 -25.48
C ILE A 273 13.66 5.98 -25.47
N LYS A 274 13.59 6.68 -26.62
CA LYS A 274 12.84 7.93 -26.79
C LYS A 274 11.36 7.71 -27.10
N SER A 275 11.01 6.52 -27.57
CA SER A 275 9.66 6.12 -27.93
C SER A 275 8.79 5.85 -26.70
N ASN A 276 7.47 5.81 -26.88
CA ASN A 276 6.47 5.39 -25.92
C ASN A 276 5.49 4.40 -26.58
N PHE A 277 4.63 3.76 -25.77
CA PHE A 277 3.69 2.77 -26.29
C PHE A 277 2.55 3.36 -27.11
N ALA A 278 2.09 4.58 -26.78
CA ALA A 278 0.95 5.20 -27.43
C ALA A 278 1.29 5.68 -28.84
N ASP A 279 2.49 6.25 -29.04
CA ASP A 279 2.98 6.70 -30.34
C ASP A 279 3.60 5.56 -31.17
N GLY A 280 3.87 4.40 -30.53
CA GLY A 280 4.59 3.29 -31.16
C GLY A 280 6.11 3.39 -31.00
N MET A 281 6.80 2.35 -31.50
CA MET A 281 8.27 2.24 -31.43
C MET A 281 8.91 2.69 -32.73
N SER A 282 9.99 3.45 -32.61
CA SER A 282 10.87 3.67 -33.77
C SER A 282 11.66 2.40 -34.10
N PRO A 283 12.07 2.18 -35.36
CA PRO A 283 12.93 1.06 -35.74
C PRO A 283 14.24 1.02 -34.94
N GLU A 284 14.81 2.19 -34.66
CA GLU A 284 16.06 2.33 -33.88
C GLU A 284 15.87 1.87 -32.42
N ASP A 285 14.74 2.20 -31.81
CA ASP A 285 14.45 1.87 -30.41
C ASP A 285 13.96 0.42 -30.23
N TYR A 286 13.50 -0.25 -31.31
CA TYR A 286 12.78 -1.52 -31.20
C TYR A 286 13.57 -2.63 -30.51
N THR A 287 14.85 -2.81 -30.91
CA THR A 287 15.68 -3.89 -30.36
C THR A 287 15.92 -3.72 -28.86
N ASP A 288 16.31 -2.53 -28.41
CA ASP A 288 16.58 -2.24 -27.01
C ASP A 288 15.29 -2.28 -26.18
N PHE A 289 14.20 -1.84 -26.79
CA PHE A 289 12.88 -1.93 -26.15
C PHE A 289 12.45 -3.39 -25.96
N ALA A 290 12.52 -4.23 -27.00
CA ALA A 290 12.17 -5.64 -26.94
C ALA A 290 13.02 -6.39 -25.90
N ASN A 291 14.34 -6.12 -25.88
CA ASN A 291 15.25 -6.67 -24.89
C ASN A 291 14.90 -6.24 -23.47
N SER A 292 14.55 -4.96 -23.28
CA SER A 292 14.13 -4.45 -21.95
C SER A 292 12.84 -5.10 -21.44
N LEU A 293 11.91 -5.41 -22.34
CA LEU A 293 10.68 -6.13 -22.01
C LEU A 293 10.94 -7.59 -21.67
N THR A 294 11.91 -8.24 -22.33
CA THR A 294 12.27 -9.63 -22.04
C THR A 294 13.11 -9.74 -20.75
N GLY A 295 14.14 -8.92 -20.63
CA GLY A 295 15.05 -8.94 -19.48
C GLY A 295 14.37 -8.62 -18.15
N GLY A 296 13.45 -7.66 -18.13
CA GLY A 296 12.71 -7.29 -16.93
C GLY A 296 11.82 -8.42 -16.36
N PRO A 297 10.93 -9.02 -17.15
CA PRO A 297 10.13 -10.17 -16.74
C PRO A 297 10.96 -11.38 -16.36
N TYR A 298 12.00 -11.70 -17.11
CA TYR A 298 12.91 -12.82 -16.80
C TYR A 298 13.58 -12.65 -15.44
N ALA A 299 14.17 -11.49 -15.18
CA ALA A 299 14.80 -11.19 -13.90
C ALA A 299 13.79 -11.27 -12.74
N ARG A 300 12.57 -10.76 -12.93
CA ARG A 300 11.50 -10.85 -11.93
C ARG A 300 11.06 -12.30 -11.71
N ALA A 301 10.87 -13.07 -12.77
CA ALA A 301 10.50 -14.49 -12.69
C ALA A 301 11.55 -15.31 -11.93
N LYS A 302 12.82 -15.17 -12.28
CA LYS A 302 13.93 -15.88 -11.61
C LYS A 302 14.05 -15.51 -10.13
N LYS A 303 13.92 -14.25 -9.80
CA LYS A 303 14.00 -13.80 -8.41
C LYS A 303 12.79 -14.23 -7.59
N THR A 304 11.61 -14.28 -8.22
CA THR A 304 10.40 -14.83 -7.59
C THR A 304 10.54 -16.33 -7.33
N GLU A 305 11.10 -17.07 -8.28
CA GLU A 305 11.40 -18.50 -8.13
C GLU A 305 12.30 -18.77 -6.92
N VAL A 306 13.42 -18.02 -6.82
CA VAL A 306 14.34 -18.12 -5.68
C VAL A 306 13.65 -17.79 -4.37
N GLY A 307 12.89 -16.69 -4.31
CA GLY A 307 12.11 -16.32 -3.13
C GLY A 307 11.09 -17.38 -2.73
N GLY A 308 10.40 -17.98 -3.72
CA GLY A 308 9.45 -19.09 -3.49
C GLY A 308 10.13 -20.37 -3.00
N ALA A 309 11.33 -20.67 -3.50
CA ALA A 309 12.13 -21.84 -3.04
C ALA A 309 12.55 -21.66 -1.57
N TRP A 310 13.05 -20.49 -1.18
CA TRP A 310 13.38 -20.15 0.20
C TRP A 310 12.16 -20.23 1.12
N GLU A 311 11.02 -19.68 0.70
CA GLU A 311 9.77 -19.74 1.45
C GLU A 311 9.37 -21.20 1.76
N LYS A 312 9.38 -22.07 0.73
CA LYS A 312 9.10 -23.51 0.92
C LYS A 312 10.09 -24.20 1.87
N MET A 313 11.37 -23.83 1.77
CA MET A 313 12.40 -24.41 2.63
C MET A 313 12.16 -24.04 4.10
N PHE A 314 11.87 -22.76 4.38
CA PHE A 314 11.58 -22.31 5.74
C PHE A 314 10.28 -22.93 6.29
N VAL A 315 9.21 -22.97 5.48
CA VAL A 315 7.96 -23.65 5.90
C VAL A 315 8.23 -25.10 6.29
N ARG A 316 8.97 -25.84 5.46
CA ARG A 316 9.30 -27.24 5.75
C ARG A 316 10.20 -27.39 6.99
N ALA A 317 11.16 -26.48 7.18
CA ALA A 317 12.07 -26.51 8.32
C ALA A 317 11.35 -26.21 9.64
N PHE A 318 10.36 -25.32 9.63
CA PHE A 318 9.73 -24.83 10.86
C PHE A 318 8.29 -25.31 11.10
N GLN A 319 7.65 -26.00 10.12
CA GLN A 319 6.25 -26.45 10.24
C GLN A 319 5.94 -27.31 11.47
N HIS A 320 6.94 -27.99 12.03
CA HIS A 320 6.79 -28.83 13.21
C HIS A 320 7.04 -28.10 14.53
N LEU A 321 7.54 -26.87 14.48
CA LEU A 321 7.83 -26.11 15.68
C LEU A 321 6.53 -25.60 16.32
N ARG A 322 6.38 -25.91 17.62
CA ARG A 322 5.25 -25.51 18.43
C ARG A 322 5.72 -24.79 19.68
N VAL A 323 4.92 -23.86 20.16
CA VAL A 323 5.07 -23.30 21.49
C VAL A 323 4.31 -24.19 22.47
N LEU A 324 4.99 -24.61 23.51
CA LEU A 324 4.39 -25.42 24.58
C LEU A 324 3.41 -24.59 25.42
N PRO A 325 2.50 -25.25 26.15
CA PRO A 325 1.52 -24.57 26.99
C PRO A 325 2.13 -23.55 27.93
N GLU A 326 1.32 -22.56 28.30
CA GLU A 326 1.70 -21.51 29.24
C GLU A 326 2.26 -22.09 30.54
N GLY A 327 3.28 -21.42 31.09
CA GLY A 327 3.96 -21.84 32.32
C GLY A 327 5.08 -22.87 32.12
N THR A 328 5.23 -23.46 30.92
CA THR A 328 6.36 -24.39 30.68
C THR A 328 7.70 -23.68 30.66
N ASP A 329 8.71 -24.29 31.31
CA ASP A 329 10.08 -23.82 31.35
C ASP A 329 11.06 -24.99 31.13
N CYS A 330 11.96 -24.87 30.18
CA CYS A 330 13.00 -25.85 29.94
C CYS A 330 14.18 -25.76 30.94
N GLY A 331 14.21 -24.75 31.79
CA GLY A 331 15.26 -24.55 32.79
C GLY A 331 16.62 -24.14 32.23
N THR A 332 16.73 -23.84 30.93
CA THR A 332 18.03 -23.48 30.33
C THR A 332 18.65 -22.26 31.01
N LYS A 333 19.98 -22.31 31.22
CA LYS A 333 20.78 -21.19 31.68
C LYS A 333 21.31 -20.33 30.53
N LYS A 334 21.15 -20.78 29.29
CA LYS A 334 21.55 -20.03 28.11
C LYS A 334 20.62 -18.81 27.93
N HIS A 335 21.19 -17.72 27.49
CA HIS A 335 20.47 -16.45 27.34
C HIS A 335 21.01 -15.65 26.16
N LEU A 336 20.18 -14.81 25.61
CA LEU A 336 20.57 -13.76 24.67
C LEU A 336 20.91 -12.49 25.47
N THR A 337 22.07 -11.90 25.20
CA THR A 337 22.44 -10.60 25.79
C THR A 337 22.22 -9.52 24.74
N ILE A 338 21.39 -8.52 25.06
CA ILE A 338 21.03 -7.45 24.15
C ILE A 338 20.85 -6.13 24.90
N THR A 339 21.19 -5.01 24.24
CA THR A 339 20.88 -3.67 24.74
C THR A 339 19.51 -3.25 24.20
N LEU A 340 18.59 -2.94 25.10
CA LEU A 340 17.25 -2.48 24.74
C LEU A 340 17.26 -0.97 24.55
N THR A 341 16.69 -0.50 23.45
CA THR A 341 16.57 0.91 23.07
C THR A 341 15.11 1.26 22.85
N GLU A 342 14.78 2.54 22.73
CA GLU A 342 13.43 3.00 22.36
C GLU A 342 12.98 2.40 21.02
N ASP A 343 13.92 2.19 20.09
CA ASP A 343 13.61 1.67 18.76
C ASP A 343 13.31 0.15 18.73
N ASN A 344 13.94 -0.63 19.64
CA ASN A 344 13.84 -2.10 19.61
C ASN A 344 13.05 -2.72 20.78
N ILE A 345 12.69 -1.97 21.80
CA ILE A 345 11.98 -2.50 22.98
C ILE A 345 10.64 -3.14 22.58
N GLY A 346 9.97 -2.62 21.55
CA GLY A 346 8.72 -3.16 21.03
C GLY A 346 8.84 -4.61 20.54
N ASP A 347 9.99 -4.98 19.95
CA ASP A 347 10.25 -6.34 19.45
C ASP A 347 10.42 -7.37 20.59
N TRP A 348 10.71 -6.91 21.79
CA TRP A 348 10.97 -7.74 22.97
C TRP A 348 9.88 -7.70 24.02
N MET A 349 8.75 -7.07 23.71
CA MET A 349 7.57 -7.11 24.57
C MET A 349 7.13 -8.55 24.80
N TYR A 350 6.73 -8.83 26.05
CA TYR A 350 6.32 -10.16 26.52
C TYR A 350 7.43 -11.21 26.55
N SER A 351 8.70 -10.83 26.32
CA SER A 351 9.86 -11.69 26.54
C SER A 351 10.27 -11.66 28.00
N TYR A 352 11.02 -12.67 28.44
CA TYR A 352 11.44 -12.80 29.84
C TYR A 352 12.90 -12.36 30.02
N VAL A 353 13.10 -11.33 30.85
CA VAL A 353 14.43 -10.88 31.32
C VAL A 353 14.84 -11.75 32.51
N ILE A 354 16.09 -12.15 32.57
CA ILE A 354 16.71 -12.86 33.70
C ILE A 354 17.24 -11.85 34.69
N GLU A 355 16.55 -11.68 35.82
CA GLU A 355 16.99 -10.85 36.97
C GLU A 355 17.39 -11.75 38.13
N GLY A 356 18.69 -12.00 38.25
CA GLY A 356 19.18 -12.96 39.24
C GLY A 356 18.65 -14.37 38.98
N ASN A 357 17.84 -14.89 39.89
CA ASN A 357 17.18 -16.20 39.75
C ASN A 357 15.73 -16.12 39.17
N ASN A 358 15.22 -14.92 38.94
CA ASN A 358 13.84 -14.71 38.53
C ASN A 358 13.74 -14.38 37.04
N LEU A 359 12.63 -14.78 36.44
CA LEU A 359 12.23 -14.39 35.09
C LEU A 359 11.16 -13.33 35.19
N VAL A 360 11.45 -12.13 34.69
CA VAL A 360 10.54 -10.99 34.69
C VAL A 360 10.11 -10.72 33.25
N GLU A 361 8.79 -10.72 33.03
CA GLU A 361 8.21 -10.41 31.73
C GLU A 361 8.29 -8.90 31.44
N ILE A 362 8.66 -8.55 30.21
CA ILE A 362 8.62 -7.15 29.74
C ILE A 362 7.17 -6.82 29.35
N THR A 363 6.59 -5.87 30.04
CA THR A 363 5.23 -5.37 29.79
C THR A 363 5.22 -3.87 29.53
N SER A 364 4.10 -3.32 29.07
CA SER A 364 3.93 -1.86 28.91
C SER A 364 4.23 -1.07 30.20
N ASP A 365 3.97 -1.68 31.38
CA ASP A 365 4.14 -1.01 32.66
C ASP A 365 5.61 -0.92 33.10
N ASN A 366 6.44 -1.90 32.72
CA ASN A 366 7.82 -2.00 33.17
C ASN A 366 8.89 -1.80 32.08
N MET A 367 8.52 -1.68 30.81
CA MET A 367 9.47 -1.58 29.69
C MET A 367 10.44 -0.41 29.85
N ASN A 368 10.00 0.72 30.39
CA ASN A 368 10.84 1.90 30.61
C ASN A 368 12.02 1.62 31.57
N LYS A 369 11.90 0.62 32.45
CA LYS A 369 12.98 0.17 33.34
C LYS A 369 14.18 -0.38 32.56
N TYR A 370 13.95 -0.94 31.37
CA TYR A 370 14.93 -1.68 30.58
C TYR A 370 15.53 -0.87 29.42
N ILE A 371 14.91 0.24 29.02
CA ILE A 371 15.43 1.12 27.97
C ILE A 371 16.81 1.66 28.37
N GLY A 372 17.77 1.58 27.43
CA GLY A 372 19.16 1.96 27.61
C GLY A 372 20.02 0.93 28.37
N LYS A 373 19.45 -0.21 28.82
CA LYS A 373 20.17 -1.24 29.56
C LYS A 373 20.51 -2.46 28.73
N THR A 374 21.63 -3.08 29.01
CA THR A 374 21.96 -4.42 28.48
C THR A 374 21.37 -5.45 29.43
N VAL A 375 20.50 -6.29 28.89
CA VAL A 375 19.75 -7.32 29.61
C VAL A 375 20.03 -8.72 29.08
N LYS A 376 19.79 -9.73 29.93
CA LYS A 376 19.84 -11.14 29.55
C LYS A 376 18.42 -11.63 29.37
N LEU A 377 18.09 -12.13 28.17
CA LEU A 377 16.75 -12.59 27.81
C LEU A 377 16.71 -14.11 27.59
N ARG A 378 15.60 -14.72 28.01
CA ARG A 378 15.25 -16.05 27.49
C ARG A 378 14.92 -15.90 26.00
N TYR A 379 15.37 -16.85 25.19
CA TYR A 379 15.27 -16.76 23.75
C TYR A 379 14.93 -18.13 23.12
N SER A 380 14.02 -18.14 22.17
CA SER A 380 13.51 -19.36 21.52
C SER A 380 14.62 -20.20 20.87
N GLY A 381 15.60 -19.56 20.24
CA GLY A 381 16.75 -20.24 19.61
C GLY A 381 17.72 -20.92 20.60
N LEU A 382 17.58 -20.68 21.90
CA LEU A 382 18.38 -21.27 22.96
C LEU A 382 17.57 -22.19 23.88
N CYS A 383 16.33 -22.52 23.47
CA CYS A 383 15.46 -23.43 24.21
C CYS A 383 16.02 -24.85 24.17
N GLU A 384 16.04 -25.54 25.31
CA GLU A 384 16.54 -26.91 25.46
C GLU A 384 15.40 -27.96 25.55
N SER A 385 14.16 -27.54 25.37
CA SER A 385 13.03 -28.46 25.31
C SER A 385 13.06 -29.29 24.01
N LYS A 386 12.71 -30.56 24.10
CA LYS A 386 12.69 -31.51 22.98
C LYS A 386 11.36 -31.56 22.24
N GLU A 387 10.26 -31.18 22.88
CA GLU A 387 8.89 -31.31 22.34
C GLU A 387 8.41 -30.06 21.61
N GLY A 388 9.12 -28.96 21.76
CA GLY A 388 8.78 -27.66 21.22
C GLY A 388 9.49 -26.53 21.97
N ILE A 389 9.13 -25.30 21.73
CA ILE A 389 9.69 -24.14 22.41
C ILE A 389 8.88 -23.90 23.68
N CYS A 390 9.52 -23.96 24.85
CA CYS A 390 8.81 -23.69 26.09
C CYS A 390 8.32 -22.24 26.18
N SER A 391 7.24 -22.01 26.91
CA SER A 391 6.58 -20.70 27.05
C SER A 391 7.57 -19.61 27.52
N LYS A 392 8.48 -19.92 28.45
CA LYS A 392 9.47 -18.95 28.93
C LYS A 392 10.50 -18.54 27.88
N CYS A 393 10.92 -19.44 26.99
CA CYS A 393 11.84 -19.11 25.90
C CYS A 393 11.15 -18.48 24.70
N ALA A 394 9.90 -18.84 24.43
CA ALA A 394 9.08 -18.23 23.38
C ALA A 394 8.64 -16.80 23.70
N GLY A 395 8.54 -16.49 24.98
CA GLY A 395 7.84 -15.30 25.45
C GLY A 395 6.34 -15.54 25.60
N HIS A 396 5.66 -14.72 26.37
CA HIS A 396 4.24 -14.89 26.70
C HIS A 396 3.30 -14.52 25.54
N LEU A 397 3.78 -13.75 24.55
CA LEU A 397 2.99 -13.26 23.45
C LEU A 397 2.22 -14.38 22.72
N PHE A 398 2.86 -15.48 22.39
CA PHE A 398 2.24 -16.58 21.65
C PHE A 398 1.11 -17.25 22.42
N ASN A 399 1.30 -17.51 23.72
CA ASN A 399 0.25 -18.07 24.58
C ASN A 399 -0.90 -17.09 24.72
N ARG A 400 -0.62 -15.80 24.87
CA ARG A 400 -1.59 -14.74 25.04
C ARG A 400 -2.54 -14.59 23.85
N ILE A 401 -2.02 -14.69 22.62
CA ILE A 401 -2.82 -14.64 21.39
C ILE A 401 -3.36 -16.00 20.95
N GLY A 402 -3.10 -17.06 21.72
CA GLY A 402 -3.57 -18.41 21.41
C GLY A 402 -2.87 -19.05 20.21
N LEU A 403 -1.69 -18.59 19.83
CA LEU A 403 -0.92 -19.11 18.69
C LEU A 403 0.12 -20.14 19.17
N ASN A 404 -0.14 -21.41 18.95
CA ASN A 404 0.78 -22.49 19.35
C ASN A 404 1.71 -22.94 18.23
N GLU A 405 1.43 -22.60 16.97
CA GLU A 405 2.20 -23.05 15.81
C GLU A 405 3.14 -21.95 15.31
N VAL A 406 4.40 -21.99 15.75
CA VAL A 406 5.44 -21.02 15.34
C VAL A 406 5.79 -21.20 13.85
N GLY A 407 5.57 -22.39 13.27
CA GLY A 407 5.75 -22.63 11.85
C GLY A 407 4.92 -21.68 10.97
N LEU A 408 3.71 -21.35 11.40
CA LEU A 408 2.86 -20.36 10.71
C LEU A 408 3.42 -18.94 10.83
N ALA A 409 3.97 -18.56 11.99
CA ALA A 409 4.60 -17.26 12.19
C ALA A 409 5.89 -17.12 11.35
N SER A 410 6.72 -18.17 11.28
CA SER A 410 7.90 -18.15 10.40
C SER A 410 7.55 -18.10 8.92
N TYR A 411 6.46 -18.71 8.49
CA TYR A 411 5.92 -18.53 7.14
C TYR A 411 5.58 -17.06 6.86
N GLN A 412 4.94 -16.37 7.79
CA GLN A 412 4.60 -14.95 7.63
C GLN A 412 5.86 -14.08 7.57
N ILE A 413 6.86 -14.31 8.41
CA ILE A 413 8.14 -13.60 8.38
C ILE A 413 8.83 -13.80 7.02
N CYS A 414 8.87 -15.04 6.53
CA CYS A 414 9.46 -15.34 5.22
C CYS A 414 8.68 -14.71 4.07
N SER A 415 7.35 -14.64 4.18
CA SER A 415 6.48 -13.93 3.23
C SER A 415 6.76 -12.42 3.23
N VAL A 416 7.00 -11.82 4.38
CA VAL A 416 7.40 -10.41 4.50
C VAL A 416 8.78 -10.18 3.87
N ILE A 417 9.78 -11.00 4.16
CA ILE A 417 11.13 -10.92 3.57
C ILE A 417 11.04 -11.06 2.04
N LYS A 418 10.26 -12.02 1.55
CA LYS A 418 9.99 -12.21 0.12
C LYS A 418 9.34 -10.96 -0.48
N ASN A 419 8.34 -10.38 0.18
CA ASN A 419 7.66 -9.17 -0.30
C ASN A 419 8.59 -7.95 -0.31
N ILE A 420 9.48 -7.80 0.66
CA ILE A 420 10.50 -6.73 0.69
C ILE A 420 11.48 -6.92 -0.47
N SER A 421 11.95 -8.15 -0.71
CA SER A 421 12.82 -8.47 -1.83
C SER A 421 12.12 -8.21 -3.17
N MET A 422 10.87 -8.65 -3.31
CA MET A 422 10.04 -8.41 -4.50
C MET A 422 9.81 -6.91 -4.71
N LYS A 423 9.57 -6.13 -3.67
CA LYS A 423 9.40 -4.68 -3.75
C LYS A 423 10.69 -4.00 -4.21
N ALA A 424 11.84 -4.41 -3.71
CA ALA A 424 13.14 -3.90 -4.17
C ALA A 424 13.38 -4.15 -5.67
N PHE A 425 12.79 -5.21 -6.24
CA PHE A 425 12.84 -5.49 -7.67
C PHE A 425 11.82 -4.70 -8.48
N HIS A 426 10.63 -4.48 -7.94
CA HIS A 426 9.59 -3.66 -8.59
C HIS A 426 9.98 -2.18 -8.60
N ASP A 427 10.69 -1.71 -7.57
CA ASP A 427 11.22 -0.35 -7.47
C ASP A 427 12.54 -0.16 -8.24
N GLY A 428 13.00 -1.16 -8.99
CA GLY A 428 14.23 -1.13 -9.81
C GLY A 428 14.22 -0.15 -11.00
N THR A 429 13.43 0.90 -10.94
CA THR A 429 13.61 2.09 -11.75
C THR A 429 14.91 2.77 -11.34
N VAL A 430 15.68 3.20 -12.33
CA VAL A 430 16.89 4.01 -12.12
C VAL A 430 16.50 5.23 -11.29
N LYS A 431 16.84 5.23 -10.00
CA LYS A 431 16.69 6.39 -9.12
C LYS A 431 18.06 6.99 -8.94
N VAL A 432 18.30 8.13 -9.57
CA VAL A 432 19.48 8.93 -9.26
C VAL A 432 19.23 9.62 -7.93
N THR A 433 20.05 9.30 -6.95
CA THR A 433 20.05 9.96 -5.65
C THR A 433 21.31 10.77 -5.55
N ASP A 434 21.17 12.07 -5.34
CA ASP A 434 22.30 12.92 -4.95
C ASP A 434 22.73 12.50 -3.53
N ILE A 435 23.80 11.72 -3.48
CA ILE A 435 24.34 11.13 -2.25
C ILE A 435 24.82 12.24 -1.32
N GLU A 436 25.44 13.27 -1.86
CA GLU A 436 25.97 14.39 -1.08
C GLU A 436 24.84 15.16 -0.39
N LYS A 437 23.78 15.48 -1.14
CA LYS A 437 22.62 16.21 -0.65
C LYS A 437 21.80 15.40 0.36
N LYS A 438 21.69 14.08 0.17
CA LYS A 438 20.84 13.22 1.02
C LYS A 438 21.56 12.71 2.25
N TYR A 439 22.83 12.33 2.14
CA TYR A 439 23.57 11.65 3.21
C TYR A 439 24.75 12.47 3.75
N GLY A 440 25.27 13.43 2.95
CA GLY A 440 26.51 14.15 3.22
C GLY A 440 27.76 13.25 3.12
N LEU A 441 28.74 13.64 2.32
CA LEU A 441 29.97 12.83 2.17
C LEU A 441 30.67 12.58 3.50
N ASN A 442 30.64 13.56 4.40
CA ASN A 442 31.24 13.45 5.73
C ASN A 442 30.59 12.36 6.59
N LYS A 443 29.26 12.12 6.44
CA LYS A 443 28.56 11.03 7.14
C LYS A 443 28.89 9.65 6.57
N ILE A 444 29.14 9.58 5.26
CA ILE A 444 29.42 8.31 4.57
C ILE A 444 30.86 7.87 4.83
N PHE A 445 31.81 8.80 4.79
CA PHE A 445 33.23 8.50 4.92
C PHE A 445 33.79 8.76 6.32
N GLY A 446 32.98 9.18 7.29
CA GLY A 446 33.38 9.40 8.66
C GLY A 446 34.44 10.51 8.83
N THR A 447 34.60 11.39 7.84
CA THR A 447 35.47 12.56 7.94
C THR A 447 34.76 13.66 8.73
N LYS A 448 35.39 14.14 9.79
CA LYS A 448 34.94 15.29 10.60
C LYS A 448 35.07 16.58 9.81
#